data_34d591b92f09d84cfd075fff888317aa
#
_entry.id   34d591b92f09d84cfd075fff888317aa
#
_cell.length_a   1.000
_cell.length_b   1.000
_cell.length_c   1.000
_cell.angle_alpha   90.00
_cell.angle_beta   90.00
_cell.angle_gamma   90.00
#
_symmetry.space_group_name_H-M   'P 1'
#
loop_
_entity.id
_entity.type
_entity.pdbx_description
1 polymer ?
#
loop_
_entity_poly.entity_id
_entity_poly.type
_entity_poly.pdbx_seq_one_letter_code
_entity_poly.pdbx_strand_id
1 'polypeptide(L)'
;MKVLMVCLGNICRSPIAEGVLADKCKAIGLDWKVDSAGTNGLHNGEKPHPLSQSVSKLNGIDISHQRSRAFRADDMDEFDLIIPMATDVMRDMKYIAGKKYQPEKVKLLLNYAFPSSDMDVPDPWSRSIGAYHEVYGLIEDACNKLIEFHTSTKQH
;
A
#
# COMPACT_ATOMS: atom_id res chain seq x y z
N MET A 1 7.22 6.67 -12.01
CA MET A 1 6.04 5.81 -11.89
C MET A 1 5.18 6.31 -10.75
N LYS A 2 3.87 6.27 -10.90
CA LYS A 2 2.92 6.64 -9.84
C LYS A 2 2.30 5.36 -9.26
N VAL A 3 2.46 5.14 -7.96
CA VAL A 3 2.04 3.93 -7.25
C VAL A 3 1.00 4.27 -6.19
N LEU A 4 -0.09 3.50 -6.15
CA LEU A 4 -1.15 3.66 -5.15
C LEU A 4 -1.24 2.40 -4.28
N MET A 5 -1.11 2.57 -2.97
CA MET A 5 -1.32 1.50 -1.99
C MET A 5 -2.76 1.57 -1.50
N VAL A 6 -3.48 0.44 -1.50
CA VAL A 6 -4.91 0.43 -1.13
C VAL A 6 -5.17 -0.59 -0.03
N CYS A 7 -5.86 -0.16 1.02
CA CYS A 7 -6.39 -1.07 2.03
C CYS A 7 -7.86 -0.75 2.30
N LEU A 8 -8.42 -1.25 3.38
CA LEU A 8 -9.85 -1.08 3.68
C LEU A 8 -10.17 0.36 4.12
N GLY A 9 -9.59 0.80 5.24
CA GLY A 9 -9.87 2.11 5.83
C GLY A 9 -8.86 3.20 5.53
N ASN A 10 -7.72 2.87 4.94
CA ASN A 10 -6.60 3.79 4.68
C ASN A 10 -6.06 4.46 5.95
N ILE A 11 -6.03 3.71 7.05
CA ILE A 11 -5.44 4.20 8.31
C ILE A 11 -4.39 3.25 8.91
N CYS A 12 -4.38 1.96 8.55
CA CYS A 12 -3.42 1.00 9.11
C CYS A 12 -2.39 0.54 8.10
N ARG A 13 -2.77 -0.35 7.17
CA ARG A 13 -1.83 -1.05 6.26
C ARG A 13 -1.28 -0.16 5.15
N SER A 14 -2.17 0.47 4.38
CA SER A 14 -1.75 1.26 3.22
C SER A 14 -0.94 2.51 3.60
N PRO A 15 -1.19 3.20 4.73
CA PRO A 15 -0.30 4.29 5.15
C PRO A 15 1.13 3.83 5.44
N ILE A 16 1.30 2.68 6.07
CA ILE A 16 2.63 2.10 6.28
C ILE A 16 3.30 1.81 4.94
N ALA A 17 2.57 1.15 4.03
CA ALA A 17 3.10 0.80 2.72
C ALA A 17 3.50 2.03 1.90
N GLU A 18 2.69 3.08 1.93
CA GLU A 18 3.01 4.35 1.27
C GLU A 18 4.31 4.94 1.83
N GLY A 19 4.42 5.02 3.16
CA GLY A 19 5.61 5.59 3.82
C GLY A 19 6.87 4.77 3.55
N VAL A 20 6.78 3.45 3.66
CA VAL A 20 7.92 2.56 3.44
C VAL A 20 8.42 2.63 2.00
N LEU A 21 7.51 2.53 1.03
CA LEU A 21 7.90 2.56 -0.38
C LEU A 21 8.49 3.93 -0.76
N ALA A 22 7.87 5.02 -0.32
CA ALA A 22 8.36 6.37 -0.59
C ALA A 22 9.77 6.58 -0.02
N ASP A 23 10.00 6.12 1.22
CA ASP A 23 11.31 6.24 1.87
C ASP A 23 12.39 5.45 1.12
N LYS A 24 12.08 4.22 0.72
CA LYS A 24 13.02 3.37 -0.02
C LYS A 24 13.36 3.96 -1.39
N CYS A 25 12.36 4.46 -2.11
CA CYS A 25 12.57 5.10 -3.40
C CYS A 25 13.47 6.33 -3.28
N LYS A 26 13.22 7.15 -2.27
CA LYS A 26 14.02 8.34 -2.01
C LYS A 26 15.48 7.98 -1.72
N ALA A 27 15.70 6.92 -0.92
CA ALA A 27 17.04 6.49 -0.53
C ALA A 27 17.90 6.06 -1.72
N ILE A 28 17.30 5.54 -2.78
CA ILE A 28 18.02 5.06 -3.97
C ILE A 28 17.85 5.96 -5.19
N GLY A 29 17.24 7.13 -5.02
CA GLY A 29 17.08 8.10 -6.10
C GLY A 29 16.02 7.77 -7.15
N LEU A 30 15.05 6.92 -6.82
CA LEU A 30 13.91 6.68 -7.69
C LEU A 30 12.88 7.80 -7.57
N ASP A 31 12.45 8.33 -8.70
CA ASP A 31 11.47 9.42 -8.78
C ASP A 31 10.04 8.88 -8.88
N TRP A 32 9.70 7.93 -8.02
CA TRP A 32 8.34 7.41 -7.96
C TRP A 32 7.50 8.25 -7.02
N LYS A 33 6.25 8.47 -7.39
CA LYS A 33 5.26 9.13 -6.54
C LYS A 33 4.36 8.06 -5.94
N VAL A 34 4.27 8.05 -4.61
CA VAL A 34 3.51 7.03 -3.88
C VAL A 34 2.40 7.70 -3.09
N ASP A 35 1.21 7.13 -3.17
CA ASP A 35 0.02 7.60 -2.45
C ASP A 35 -0.72 6.39 -1.89
N SER A 36 -1.78 6.63 -1.12
CA SER A 36 -2.62 5.55 -0.59
C SER A 36 -4.09 5.95 -0.54
N ALA A 37 -4.97 4.95 -0.49
CA ALA A 37 -6.42 5.14 -0.45
C ALA A 37 -7.10 3.95 0.24
N GLY A 38 -8.37 4.10 0.61
CA GLY A 38 -9.15 3.06 1.24
C GLY A 38 -10.45 2.79 0.49
N THR A 39 -10.94 1.55 0.58
CA THR A 39 -12.14 1.15 -0.15
C THR A 39 -13.45 1.41 0.60
N ASN A 40 -13.42 1.56 1.94
CA ASN A 40 -14.66 1.75 2.69
C ASN A 40 -15.04 3.21 2.99
N GLY A 41 -14.10 4.15 2.88
CA GLY A 41 -14.37 5.56 3.10
C GLY A 41 -14.74 5.98 4.53
N LEU A 42 -14.64 5.07 5.50
CA LEU A 42 -15.10 5.34 6.88
C LEU A 42 -14.21 6.33 7.63
N HIS A 43 -12.96 6.46 7.23
CA HIS A 43 -11.97 7.25 7.94
C HIS A 43 -11.44 8.44 7.13
N ASN A 44 -12.19 8.88 6.10
CA ASN A 44 -11.75 9.95 5.21
C ASN A 44 -11.33 11.20 5.99
N GLY A 45 -10.14 11.72 5.70
CA GLY A 45 -9.58 12.90 6.35
C GLY A 45 -8.83 12.62 7.65
N GLU A 46 -8.89 11.39 8.16
CA GLU A 46 -8.21 11.04 9.41
C GLU A 46 -6.72 10.78 9.18
N LYS A 47 -5.95 10.95 10.24
CA LYS A 47 -4.54 10.56 10.28
C LYS A 47 -4.42 9.04 10.32
N PRO A 48 -3.25 8.49 9.95
CA PRO A 48 -3.00 7.07 10.17
C PRO A 48 -3.19 6.68 11.63
N HIS A 49 -3.57 5.44 11.85
CA HIS A 49 -3.76 4.89 13.21
C HIS A 49 -2.52 5.15 14.07
N PRO A 50 -2.68 5.49 15.37
CA PRO A 50 -1.53 5.79 16.23
C PRO A 50 -0.47 4.68 16.26
N LEU A 51 -0.87 3.41 16.23
CA LEU A 51 0.07 2.28 16.23
C LEU A 51 0.79 2.15 14.88
N SER A 52 0.15 2.50 13.77
CA SER A 52 0.81 2.56 12.46
C SER A 52 1.86 3.66 12.45
N GLN A 53 1.55 4.81 13.04
CA GLN A 53 2.51 5.90 13.18
C GLN A 53 3.68 5.49 14.08
N SER A 54 3.39 4.83 15.22
CA SER A 54 4.41 4.39 16.18
C SER A 54 5.40 3.39 15.56
N VAL A 55 4.89 2.35 14.90
CA VAL A 55 5.77 1.33 14.30
C VAL A 55 6.60 1.90 13.16
N SER A 56 6.02 2.79 12.37
CA SER A 56 6.74 3.47 11.29
C SER A 56 7.84 4.37 11.84
N LYS A 57 7.54 5.15 12.86
CA LYS A 57 8.50 6.05 13.50
C LYS A 57 9.67 5.30 14.12
N LEU A 58 9.43 4.14 14.73
CA LEU A 58 10.49 3.28 15.27
C LEU A 58 11.48 2.84 14.18
N ASN A 59 11.02 2.81 12.93
CA ASN A 59 11.84 2.46 11.77
C ASN A 59 12.30 3.69 10.97
N GLY A 60 12.18 4.89 11.56
CA GLY A 60 12.69 6.12 10.97
C GLY A 60 11.76 6.77 9.94
N ILE A 61 10.51 6.37 9.89
CA ILE A 61 9.56 6.85 8.89
C ILE A 61 8.42 7.60 9.56
N ASP A 62 8.23 8.87 9.19
CA ASP A 62 7.12 9.69 9.67
C ASP A 62 5.98 9.67 8.64
N ILE A 63 4.83 9.13 9.05
CA ILE A 63 3.62 9.10 8.22
C ILE A 63 2.51 10.01 8.77
N SER A 64 2.81 10.84 9.75
CA SER A 64 1.80 11.68 10.45
C SER A 64 1.14 12.72 9.53
N HIS A 65 1.77 13.07 8.42
CA HIS A 65 1.25 14.04 7.46
C HIS A 65 0.18 13.43 6.53
N GLN A 66 0.09 12.11 6.44
CA GLN A 66 -0.88 11.45 5.58
C GLN A 66 -2.31 11.66 6.07
N ARG A 67 -3.24 11.65 5.13
CA ARG A 67 -4.68 11.72 5.44
C ARG A 67 -5.41 10.68 4.62
N SER A 68 -6.33 9.97 5.26
CA SER A 68 -7.15 8.96 4.63
C SER A 68 -8.03 9.56 3.54
N ARG A 69 -8.14 8.87 2.40
CA ARG A 69 -9.06 9.21 1.33
C ARG A 69 -9.66 7.96 0.71
N ALA A 70 -10.79 8.11 0.05
CA ALA A 70 -11.45 7.00 -0.62
C ALA A 70 -10.78 6.67 -1.96
N PHE A 71 -10.69 5.40 -2.27
CA PHE A 71 -10.33 4.92 -3.61
C PHE A 71 -11.46 5.30 -4.58
N ARG A 72 -11.08 5.76 -5.78
CA ARG A 72 -12.03 6.21 -6.82
C ARG A 72 -11.72 5.51 -8.14
N ALA A 73 -12.75 5.38 -8.99
CA ALA A 73 -12.57 4.80 -10.32
C ALA A 73 -11.46 5.52 -11.13
N ASP A 74 -11.36 6.83 -10.99
CA ASP A 74 -10.34 7.63 -11.70
C ASP A 74 -8.90 7.28 -11.28
N ASP A 75 -8.71 6.70 -10.10
CA ASP A 75 -7.39 6.25 -9.66
C ASP A 75 -6.80 5.21 -10.61
N MET A 76 -7.66 4.44 -11.28
CA MET A 76 -7.20 3.46 -12.27
C MET A 76 -6.46 4.12 -13.42
N ASP A 77 -6.88 5.30 -13.83
CA ASP A 77 -6.24 6.03 -14.92
C ASP A 77 -5.03 6.84 -14.45
N GLU A 78 -5.08 7.36 -13.22
CA GLU A 78 -4.05 8.25 -12.69
C GLU A 78 -2.77 7.53 -12.27
N PHE A 79 -2.86 6.27 -11.83
CA PHE A 79 -1.72 5.53 -11.31
C PHE A 79 -1.25 4.47 -12.30
N ASP A 80 0.06 4.25 -12.31
CA ASP A 80 0.68 3.22 -13.15
C ASP A 80 0.58 1.84 -12.51
N LEU A 81 0.59 1.80 -11.18
CA LEU A 81 0.60 0.57 -10.40
C LEU A 81 -0.30 0.77 -9.19
N ILE A 82 -1.22 -0.17 -8.97
CA ILE A 82 -2.17 -0.10 -7.87
C ILE A 82 -2.07 -1.40 -7.06
N ILE A 83 -1.76 -1.27 -5.78
CA ILE A 83 -1.35 -2.37 -4.92
C ILE A 83 -2.34 -2.54 -3.77
N PRO A 84 -3.33 -3.44 -3.89
CA PRO A 84 -4.19 -3.79 -2.75
C PRO A 84 -3.42 -4.61 -1.73
N MET A 85 -3.73 -4.37 -0.45
CA MET A 85 -3.10 -5.08 0.67
C MET A 85 -3.67 -6.48 0.87
N ALA A 86 -4.87 -6.75 0.34
CA ALA A 86 -5.59 -8.01 0.58
C ALA A 86 -6.56 -8.31 -0.57
N THR A 87 -7.00 -9.56 -0.67
CA THR A 87 -7.91 -10.01 -1.73
C THR A 87 -9.30 -9.40 -1.63
N ASP A 88 -9.80 -9.18 -0.42
CA ASP A 88 -11.09 -8.49 -0.21
C ASP A 88 -11.02 -7.03 -0.68
N VAL A 89 -9.91 -6.36 -0.45
CA VAL A 89 -9.67 -5.00 -0.93
C VAL A 89 -9.67 -4.97 -2.46
N MET A 90 -9.00 -5.93 -3.08
CA MET A 90 -8.96 -6.03 -4.54
C MET A 90 -10.37 -6.21 -5.13
N ARG A 91 -11.20 -7.01 -4.47
CA ARG A 91 -12.59 -7.23 -4.87
C ARG A 91 -13.39 -5.92 -4.78
N ASP A 92 -13.22 -5.17 -3.69
CA ASP A 92 -13.88 -3.87 -3.53
C ASP A 92 -13.44 -2.88 -4.60
N MET A 93 -12.15 -2.89 -4.95
CA MET A 93 -11.62 -2.04 -6.02
C MET A 93 -12.29 -2.33 -7.36
N LYS A 94 -12.49 -3.60 -7.71
CA LYS A 94 -13.19 -3.99 -8.93
C LYS A 94 -14.60 -3.42 -8.97
N TYR A 95 -15.30 -3.51 -7.85
CA TYR A 95 -16.67 -2.99 -7.72
C TYR A 95 -16.70 -1.46 -7.89
N ILE A 96 -15.81 -0.76 -7.18
CA ILE A 96 -15.76 0.71 -7.24
C ILE A 96 -15.35 1.21 -8.62
N ALA A 97 -14.34 0.61 -9.22
CA ALA A 97 -13.81 1.04 -10.50
C ALA A 97 -14.75 0.69 -11.67
N GLY A 98 -15.50 -0.39 -11.54
CA GLY A 98 -16.43 -0.82 -12.59
C GLY A 98 -15.72 -0.97 -13.93
N LYS A 99 -16.22 -0.27 -14.95
CA LYS A 99 -15.68 -0.33 -16.31
C LYS A 99 -14.27 0.22 -16.44
N LYS A 100 -13.81 1.03 -15.49
CA LYS A 100 -12.44 1.59 -15.49
C LYS A 100 -11.41 0.64 -14.93
N TYR A 101 -11.82 -0.50 -14.35
CA TYR A 101 -10.88 -1.45 -13.76
C TYR A 101 -9.89 -1.98 -14.80
N GLN A 102 -8.60 -1.90 -14.48
CA GLN A 102 -7.51 -2.30 -15.36
C GLN A 102 -6.65 -3.33 -14.62
N PRO A 103 -6.96 -4.63 -14.77
CA PRO A 103 -6.29 -5.70 -14.01
C PRO A 103 -4.77 -5.75 -14.21
N GLU A 104 -4.28 -5.31 -15.38
CA GLU A 104 -2.84 -5.28 -15.66
C GLU A 104 -2.05 -4.31 -14.79
N LYS A 105 -2.74 -3.33 -14.15
CA LYS A 105 -2.11 -2.38 -13.23
C LYS A 105 -2.17 -2.83 -11.78
N VAL A 106 -2.90 -3.91 -11.47
CA VAL A 106 -3.21 -4.33 -10.10
C VAL A 106 -2.42 -5.57 -9.73
N LYS A 107 -1.74 -5.52 -8.57
CA LYS A 107 -1.01 -6.68 -8.03
C LYS A 107 -1.04 -6.60 -6.51
N LEU A 108 -1.39 -7.72 -5.86
CA LEU A 108 -1.35 -7.83 -4.41
C LEU A 108 0.07 -7.58 -3.90
N LEU A 109 0.20 -6.82 -2.82
CA LEU A 109 1.52 -6.47 -2.29
C LEU A 109 2.37 -7.71 -2.00
N LEU A 110 1.81 -8.72 -1.30
CA LEU A 110 2.57 -9.90 -0.91
C LEU A 110 2.89 -10.84 -2.07
N ASN A 111 2.30 -10.65 -3.26
CA ASN A 111 2.73 -11.42 -4.44
C ASN A 111 4.12 -11.01 -4.92
N TYR A 112 4.64 -9.87 -4.48
CA TYR A 112 6.04 -9.52 -4.74
C TYR A 112 7.02 -10.34 -3.89
N ALA A 113 6.66 -10.61 -2.64
CA ALA A 113 7.48 -11.40 -1.71
C ALA A 113 7.24 -12.90 -1.85
N PHE A 114 5.98 -13.29 -2.14
CA PHE A 114 5.55 -14.70 -2.25
C PHE A 114 4.75 -14.85 -3.56
N PRO A 115 5.44 -14.99 -4.70
CA PRO A 115 4.80 -14.98 -6.02
C PRO A 115 3.65 -15.98 -6.15
N SER A 116 2.55 -15.54 -6.71
CA SER A 116 1.34 -16.33 -7.00
C SER A 116 0.66 -16.95 -5.78
N SER A 117 1.01 -16.49 -4.57
CA SER A 117 0.42 -17.00 -3.33
C SER A 117 -0.95 -16.40 -3.01
N ASP A 118 -1.22 -15.19 -3.52
CA ASP A 118 -2.41 -14.39 -3.23
C ASP A 118 -2.63 -14.19 -1.72
N MET A 119 -1.53 -14.03 -0.98
CA MET A 119 -1.58 -13.80 0.46
C MET A 119 -2.01 -12.37 0.78
N ASP A 120 -2.76 -12.24 1.86
CA ASP A 120 -3.18 -10.95 2.39
C ASP A 120 -2.16 -10.42 3.38
N VAL A 121 -1.92 -9.11 3.38
CA VAL A 121 -1.31 -8.44 4.52
C VAL A 121 -2.35 -8.48 5.64
N PRO A 122 -2.06 -9.08 6.81
CA PRO A 122 -3.04 -9.16 7.90
C PRO A 122 -3.48 -7.77 8.35
N ASP A 123 -4.76 -7.63 8.70
CA ASP A 123 -5.29 -6.38 9.22
C ASP A 123 -4.99 -6.30 10.72
N PRO A 124 -4.16 -5.34 11.18
CA PRO A 124 -3.80 -5.24 12.60
C PRO A 124 -4.84 -4.46 13.42
N TRP A 125 -5.90 -3.98 12.82
CA TRP A 125 -6.96 -3.23 13.50
C TRP A 125 -7.45 -3.99 14.74
N SER A 126 -7.60 -3.28 15.86
CA SER A 126 -8.01 -3.84 17.16
C SER A 126 -7.02 -4.82 17.78
N ARG A 127 -5.79 -4.87 17.27
CA ARG A 127 -4.75 -5.76 17.81
C ARG A 127 -3.67 -4.97 18.54
N SER A 128 -2.73 -5.71 19.16
CA SER A 128 -1.61 -5.13 19.89
C SER A 128 -0.56 -4.54 18.98
N ILE A 129 0.38 -3.77 19.58
CA ILE A 129 1.53 -3.24 18.84
C ILE A 129 2.35 -4.35 18.16
N GLY A 130 2.40 -5.55 18.75
CA GLY A 130 3.09 -6.69 18.14
C GLY A 130 2.56 -7.04 16.76
N ALA A 131 1.23 -6.99 16.55
CA ALA A 131 0.62 -7.22 15.26
C ALA A 131 1.04 -6.16 14.25
N TYR A 132 1.19 -4.91 14.68
CA TYR A 132 1.65 -3.81 13.81
C TYR A 132 3.12 -3.99 13.41
N HIS A 133 3.96 -4.51 14.30
CA HIS A 133 5.35 -4.84 13.96
C HIS A 133 5.43 -5.95 12.91
N GLU A 134 4.61 -6.99 13.03
CA GLU A 134 4.54 -8.07 12.04
C GLU A 134 4.11 -7.54 10.67
N VAL A 135 3.07 -6.73 10.65
CA VAL A 135 2.57 -6.11 9.42
C VAL A 135 3.64 -5.22 8.79
N TYR A 136 4.33 -4.42 9.59
CA TYR A 136 5.42 -3.56 9.09
C TYR A 136 6.50 -4.40 8.41
N GLY A 137 6.94 -5.50 9.04
CA GLY A 137 7.97 -6.37 8.49
C GLY A 137 7.58 -6.98 7.15
N LEU A 138 6.33 -7.47 7.03
CA LEU A 138 5.81 -8.02 5.79
C LEU A 138 5.78 -6.96 4.69
N ILE A 139 5.32 -5.76 5.01
CA ILE A 139 5.24 -4.65 4.06
C ILE A 139 6.64 -4.23 3.60
N GLU A 140 7.59 -4.13 4.53
CA GLU A 140 8.97 -3.74 4.20
C GLU A 140 9.61 -4.73 3.24
N ASP A 141 9.51 -6.02 3.52
CA ASP A 141 10.06 -7.07 2.66
C ASP A 141 9.42 -7.02 1.27
N ALA A 142 8.11 -6.88 1.21
CA ALA A 142 7.39 -6.83 -0.05
C ALA A 142 7.76 -5.57 -0.85
N CYS A 143 7.94 -4.42 -0.20
CA CYS A 143 8.36 -3.19 -0.87
C CYS A 143 9.76 -3.31 -1.47
N ASN A 144 10.68 -3.99 -0.78
CA ASN A 144 12.00 -4.28 -1.35
C ASN A 144 11.89 -5.09 -2.64
N LYS A 145 11.07 -6.14 -2.61
CA LYS A 145 10.84 -7.00 -3.78
C LYS A 145 10.12 -6.27 -4.91
N LEU A 146 9.18 -5.40 -4.56
CA LEU A 146 8.47 -4.57 -5.52
C LEU A 146 9.45 -3.68 -6.30
N ILE A 147 10.36 -3.02 -5.60
CA ILE A 147 11.37 -2.18 -6.24
C ILE A 147 12.27 -3.02 -7.15
N GLU A 148 12.76 -4.16 -6.67
CA GLU A 148 13.57 -5.07 -7.48
C GLU A 148 12.84 -5.49 -8.75
N PHE A 149 11.58 -5.88 -8.62
CA PHE A 149 10.76 -6.35 -9.75
C PHE A 149 10.64 -5.28 -10.84
N HIS A 150 10.32 -4.04 -10.44
CA HIS A 150 10.05 -2.97 -11.40
C HIS A 150 11.29 -2.25 -11.90
N THR A 151 12.43 -2.39 -11.25
CA THR A 151 13.69 -1.79 -11.70
C THR A 151 14.52 -2.77 -12.53
N SER A 152 14.52 -4.05 -12.19
CA SER A 152 15.27 -5.06 -12.95
C SER A 152 14.67 -5.33 -14.33
N THR A 153 13.33 -5.29 -14.45
CA THR A 153 12.65 -5.51 -15.73
C THR A 153 12.96 -4.45 -16.78
N LYS A 154 13.42 -3.26 -16.36
CA LYS A 154 13.82 -2.19 -17.28
C LYS A 154 15.16 -2.45 -17.96
N GLN A 155 15.90 -3.45 -17.53
CA GLN A 155 17.21 -3.79 -18.09
C GLN A 155 17.11 -4.78 -19.25
N HIS A 156 15.93 -5.22 -19.55
CA HIS A 156 15.64 -6.15 -20.62
C HIS A 156 14.87 -5.44 -21.74
#